data_f0c96ef8899c0439d3ae116642248519
#
_entry.id   f0c96ef8899c0439d3ae116642248519
#
_cell.length_a   1.000
_cell.length_b   1.000
_cell.length_c   1.000
_cell.angle_alpha   90.00
_cell.angle_beta   90.00
_cell.angle_gamma   90.00
#
_symmetry.space_group_name_H-M   'P 1'
#
loop_
_entity.id
_entity.type
_entity.pdbx_description
1 polymer ?
#
loop_
_entity_poly.entity_id
_entity_poly.type
_entity_poly.pdbx_seq_one_letter_code
_entity_poly.pdbx_strand_id
1 'polypeptide(L)'
;AFLKLSGAAAALLALAACGGGSSAPAAPSAPTGKEAELVAAINKIWKKKFDAGLVDHEQLTLNQEAQGAIKIQGGIFEDAKEPVHTLTTEDMKKLVGIQEWQISLEKKYDLGGAAGISEPSAEFEVSLTFEYSCEDAVVQKFVDKIMAYSLSREAEFISVYCPVVQGKTYMIATVFWNKTA
;
A
#
# COMPACT_ATOMS: atom_id res chain seq x y z
N ALA A 1 -5.75 -35.61 3.66
CA ALA A 1 -5.32 -34.31 4.19
C ALA A 1 -4.66 -33.53 3.06
N PHE A 2 -5.45 -32.85 2.21
CA PHE A 2 -4.91 -32.06 1.11
C PHE A 2 -5.68 -30.74 0.98
N LEU A 3 -4.94 -29.64 0.95
CA LEU A 3 -5.26 -28.35 0.37
C LEU A 3 -6.46 -27.60 0.98
N LYS A 4 -6.19 -26.84 2.02
CA LYS A 4 -6.78 -25.50 2.12
C LYS A 4 -5.76 -24.51 1.57
N LEU A 5 -5.68 -24.41 0.25
CA LEU A 5 -5.06 -23.27 -0.41
C LEU A 5 -5.97 -22.08 -0.17
N SER A 6 -5.49 -21.12 0.59
CA SER A 6 -6.23 -19.92 0.95
C SER A 6 -6.73 -19.22 -0.32
N GLY A 7 -8.04 -19.02 -0.41
CA GLY A 7 -8.75 -18.52 -1.59
C GLY A 7 -8.38 -17.12 -2.10
N ALA A 8 -7.48 -16.40 -1.43
CA ALA A 8 -7.03 -15.09 -1.87
C ALA A 8 -6.05 -15.14 -3.06
N ALA A 9 -5.20 -16.18 -3.13
CA ALA A 9 -4.27 -16.34 -4.27
C ALA A 9 -4.98 -16.83 -5.53
N ALA A 10 -6.06 -17.61 -5.40
CA ALA A 10 -6.83 -18.12 -6.52
C ALA A 10 -7.70 -17.05 -7.20
N ALA A 11 -8.18 -16.06 -6.44
CA ALA A 11 -8.99 -14.95 -6.97
C ALA A 11 -8.18 -14.00 -7.87
N LEU A 12 -6.88 -13.84 -7.59
CA LEU A 12 -6.00 -13.00 -8.41
C LEU A 12 -5.64 -13.62 -9.77
N LEU A 13 -5.66 -14.94 -9.87
CA LEU A 13 -5.38 -15.65 -11.13
C LEU A 13 -6.63 -15.81 -12.04
N ALA A 14 -7.83 -15.77 -11.46
CA ALA A 14 -9.07 -15.94 -12.23
C ALA A 14 -9.47 -14.66 -13.00
N LEU A 15 -9.01 -13.48 -12.60
CA LEU A 15 -9.29 -12.21 -13.30
C LEU A 15 -8.42 -12.00 -14.55
N ALA A 16 -7.34 -12.76 -14.70
CA ALA A 16 -6.49 -12.71 -15.89
C ALA A 16 -6.99 -13.54 -17.08
N ALA A 17 -8.04 -14.37 -16.91
CA ALA A 17 -8.49 -15.34 -17.90
C ALA A 17 -9.80 -14.99 -18.62
N CYS A 18 -10.50 -13.90 -18.30
CA CYS A 18 -11.71 -13.47 -19.01
C CYS A 18 -11.43 -12.29 -19.94
N GLY A 19 -10.77 -12.57 -21.06
CA GLY A 19 -10.76 -11.70 -22.22
C GLY A 19 -12.05 -11.89 -23.02
N GLY A 20 -12.91 -10.88 -23.02
CA GLY A 20 -14.12 -10.86 -23.87
C GLY A 20 -14.80 -9.50 -23.81
N GLY A 21 -14.72 -8.76 -24.91
CA GLY A 21 -15.02 -7.37 -25.11
C GLY A 21 -16.33 -6.85 -24.57
N SER A 22 -16.22 -5.71 -23.92
CA SER A 22 -17.24 -4.66 -23.81
C SER A 22 -16.57 -3.41 -23.24
N SER A 23 -16.81 -2.25 -23.83
CA SER A 23 -16.21 -0.95 -23.47
C SER A 23 -16.75 -0.47 -22.12
N ALA A 24 -16.22 -1.02 -21.02
CA ALA A 24 -16.33 -0.44 -19.70
C ALA A 24 -15.01 0.30 -19.39
N PRO A 25 -15.03 1.41 -18.63
CA PRO A 25 -13.77 2.04 -18.19
C PRO A 25 -12.91 0.96 -17.54
N ALA A 26 -11.65 0.90 -17.96
CA ALA A 26 -10.72 -0.14 -17.49
C ALA A 26 -10.70 -0.17 -15.97
N ALA A 27 -11.11 -1.29 -15.39
CA ALA A 27 -10.94 -1.53 -13.97
C ALA A 27 -9.44 -1.37 -13.63
N PRO A 28 -9.09 -0.72 -12.51
CA PRO A 28 -7.70 -0.60 -12.11
C PRO A 28 -7.06 -1.99 -12.12
N SER A 29 -6.00 -2.16 -12.88
CA SER A 29 -5.30 -3.44 -13.00
C SER A 29 -4.87 -3.92 -11.62
N ALA A 30 -5.17 -5.18 -11.32
CA ALA A 30 -4.68 -5.83 -10.11
C ALA A 30 -3.15 -5.67 -10.03
N PRO A 31 -2.57 -5.45 -8.85
CA PRO A 31 -1.13 -5.35 -8.70
C PRO A 31 -0.51 -6.65 -9.19
N THR A 32 0.51 -6.50 -9.99
CA THR A 32 1.28 -7.61 -10.57
C THR A 32 2.73 -7.50 -10.09
N GLY A 33 3.44 -8.60 -10.08
CA GLY A 33 4.85 -8.61 -9.73
C GLY A 33 5.10 -8.22 -8.25
N LYS A 34 5.97 -7.25 -8.04
CA LYS A 34 6.49 -6.89 -6.71
C LYS A 34 5.43 -6.44 -5.71
N GLU A 35 4.39 -5.73 -6.15
CA GLU A 35 3.30 -5.31 -5.27
C GLU A 35 2.52 -6.50 -4.72
N ALA A 36 2.22 -7.49 -5.56
CA ALA A 36 1.52 -8.71 -5.13
C ALA A 36 2.38 -9.54 -4.16
N GLU A 37 3.67 -9.67 -4.44
CA GLU A 37 4.64 -10.34 -3.55
C GLU A 37 4.75 -9.61 -2.21
N LEU A 38 4.80 -8.28 -2.23
CA LEU A 38 4.86 -7.46 -1.03
C LEU A 38 3.60 -7.61 -0.17
N VAL A 39 2.41 -7.58 -0.76
CA VAL A 39 1.15 -7.81 -0.03
C VAL A 39 1.14 -9.19 0.62
N ALA A 40 1.58 -10.23 -0.10
CA ALA A 40 1.67 -11.58 0.46
C ALA A 40 2.66 -11.65 1.64
N ALA A 41 3.82 -11.00 1.51
CA ALA A 41 4.83 -10.94 2.56
C ALA A 41 4.32 -10.16 3.79
N ILE A 42 3.66 -9.01 3.57
CA ILE A 42 3.02 -8.24 4.65
C ILE A 42 1.96 -9.09 5.36
N ASN A 43 1.07 -9.75 4.62
CA ASN A 43 0.01 -10.58 5.20
C ASN A 43 0.55 -11.77 6.01
N LYS A 44 1.69 -12.32 5.65
CA LYS A 44 2.38 -13.34 6.45
C LYS A 44 2.77 -12.81 7.85
N ILE A 45 3.27 -11.59 7.93
CA ILE A 45 3.62 -10.93 9.19
C ILE A 45 2.36 -10.45 9.92
N TRP A 46 1.39 -9.90 9.18
CA TRP A 46 0.12 -9.43 9.71
C TRP A 46 -0.65 -10.53 10.42
N LYS A 47 -0.68 -11.73 9.84
CA LYS A 47 -1.28 -12.90 10.48
C LYS A 47 -0.63 -13.22 11.83
N LYS A 48 0.68 -13.11 11.96
CA LYS A 48 1.35 -13.30 13.26
C LYS A 48 0.89 -12.27 14.29
N LYS A 49 0.63 -11.02 13.85
CA LYS A 49 0.09 -9.96 14.72
C LYS A 49 -1.37 -10.26 15.11
N PHE A 50 -2.17 -10.79 14.19
CA PHE A 50 -3.55 -11.24 14.47
C PHE A 50 -3.55 -12.39 15.48
N ASP A 51 -2.74 -13.41 15.29
CA ASP A 51 -2.63 -14.54 16.20
C ASP A 51 -2.17 -14.11 17.62
N ALA A 52 -1.46 -12.99 17.72
CA ALA A 52 -1.05 -12.35 18.97
C ALA A 52 -2.11 -11.36 19.53
N GLY A 53 -3.26 -11.17 18.88
CA GLY A 53 -4.32 -10.26 19.30
C GLY A 53 -4.00 -8.78 19.16
N LEU A 54 -3.02 -8.44 18.30
CA LEU A 54 -2.55 -7.06 18.08
C LEU A 54 -3.33 -6.33 17.00
N VAL A 55 -3.98 -7.05 16.10
CA VAL A 55 -4.83 -6.52 15.02
C VAL A 55 -6.14 -7.31 14.94
N ASP A 56 -7.18 -6.71 14.39
CA ASP A 56 -8.54 -7.24 14.43
C ASP A 56 -8.89 -8.09 13.20
N HIS A 57 -8.13 -7.97 12.12
CA HIS A 57 -8.33 -8.73 10.88
C HIS A 57 -7.12 -9.64 10.59
N GLU A 58 -7.38 -10.90 10.23
CA GLU A 58 -6.33 -11.88 9.93
C GLU A 58 -5.49 -11.52 8.70
N GLN A 59 -6.09 -10.84 7.73
CA GLN A 59 -5.47 -10.44 6.48
C GLN A 59 -5.89 -9.03 6.09
N LEU A 60 -4.98 -8.32 5.45
CA LEU A 60 -5.26 -7.07 4.75
C LEU A 60 -5.66 -7.36 3.31
N THR A 61 -6.81 -6.86 2.90
CA THR A 61 -7.30 -6.97 1.53
C THR A 61 -6.78 -5.82 0.68
N LEU A 62 -6.18 -6.12 -0.46
CA LEU A 62 -5.75 -5.08 -1.38
C LEU A 62 -6.95 -4.26 -1.87
N ASN A 63 -6.88 -2.94 -1.70
CA ASN A 63 -7.91 -2.03 -2.16
C ASN A 63 -7.53 -1.40 -3.50
N GLN A 64 -8.21 -1.82 -4.55
CA GLN A 64 -7.96 -1.36 -5.92
C GLN A 64 -8.26 0.13 -6.10
N GLU A 65 -9.26 0.67 -5.42
CA GLU A 65 -9.63 2.08 -5.52
C GLU A 65 -8.52 2.99 -4.97
N ALA A 66 -7.86 2.57 -3.90
CA ALA A 66 -6.76 3.33 -3.27
C ALA A 66 -5.39 3.15 -3.95
N GLN A 67 -5.24 2.15 -4.85
CA GLN A 67 -3.96 1.91 -5.53
C GLN A 67 -3.49 3.10 -6.36
N GLY A 68 -4.40 3.84 -6.99
CA GLY A 68 -4.07 5.06 -7.72
C GLY A 68 -3.44 6.14 -6.83
N ALA A 69 -3.91 6.26 -5.60
CA ALA A 69 -3.43 7.22 -4.62
C ALA A 69 -1.96 6.98 -4.25
N ILE A 70 -1.66 5.77 -3.83
CA ILE A 70 -0.31 5.44 -3.39
C ILE A 70 0.70 5.47 -4.54
N LYS A 71 0.26 5.15 -5.77
CA LYS A 71 1.07 5.26 -6.97
C LYS A 71 1.47 6.70 -7.27
N ILE A 72 0.55 7.66 -7.08
CA ILE A 72 0.86 9.08 -7.25
C ILE A 72 1.86 9.54 -6.18
N GLN A 73 1.70 9.10 -4.94
CA GLN A 73 2.64 9.41 -3.86
C GLN A 73 4.05 8.87 -4.14
N GLY A 74 4.18 7.64 -4.62
CA GLY A 74 5.47 7.08 -5.03
C GLY A 74 6.05 7.73 -6.27
N GLY A 75 5.19 8.17 -7.19
CA GLY A 75 5.57 8.82 -8.45
C GLY A 75 6.35 10.12 -8.27
N ILE A 76 6.16 10.87 -7.17
CA ILE A 76 6.96 12.09 -6.93
C ILE A 76 8.46 11.79 -6.84
N PHE A 77 8.85 10.63 -6.32
CA PHE A 77 10.25 10.22 -6.23
C PHE A 77 10.78 9.71 -7.58
N GLU A 78 9.95 9.01 -8.34
CA GLU A 78 10.31 8.56 -9.68
C GLU A 78 10.50 9.75 -10.64
N ASP A 79 9.65 10.76 -10.55
CA ASP A 79 9.75 12.01 -11.31
C ASP A 79 10.98 12.83 -10.90
N ALA A 80 11.27 12.89 -9.60
CA ALA A 80 12.47 13.53 -9.06
C ALA A 80 13.76 12.75 -9.38
N LYS A 81 13.64 11.45 -9.66
CA LYS A 81 14.76 10.53 -9.89
C LYS A 81 15.73 10.40 -8.71
N GLU A 82 15.24 10.68 -7.50
CA GLU A 82 16.01 10.61 -6.26
C GLU A 82 15.16 10.02 -5.15
N PRO A 83 15.76 9.22 -4.22
CA PRO A 83 15.03 8.66 -3.08
C PRO A 83 14.78 9.69 -1.96
N VAL A 84 15.36 10.89 -2.07
CA VAL A 84 15.11 12.06 -1.22
C VAL A 84 14.65 13.21 -2.11
N HIS A 85 13.60 13.89 -1.72
CA HIS A 85 12.98 14.92 -2.55
C HIS A 85 12.51 16.10 -1.70
N THR A 86 12.84 17.32 -2.11
CA THR A 86 12.30 18.55 -1.52
C THR A 86 10.93 18.81 -2.12
N LEU A 87 9.90 18.85 -1.29
CA LEU A 87 8.51 18.98 -1.71
C LEU A 87 8.21 20.36 -2.28
N THR A 88 7.65 20.37 -3.47
CA THR A 88 6.97 21.55 -4.02
C THR A 88 5.56 21.67 -3.46
N THR A 89 4.89 22.81 -3.70
CA THR A 89 3.48 22.96 -3.33
C THR A 89 2.60 21.88 -4.01
N GLU A 90 2.95 21.49 -5.23
CA GLU A 90 2.19 20.46 -5.96
C GLU A 90 2.43 19.08 -5.37
N ASP A 91 3.66 18.75 -4.98
CA ASP A 91 3.97 17.50 -4.29
C ASP A 91 3.27 17.42 -2.93
N MET A 92 3.23 18.53 -2.18
CA MET A 92 2.48 18.62 -0.93
C MET A 92 1.01 18.25 -1.13
N LYS A 93 0.37 18.76 -2.18
CA LYS A 93 -1.02 18.38 -2.53
C LYS A 93 -1.16 16.88 -2.79
N LYS A 94 -0.20 16.30 -3.52
CA LYS A 94 -0.20 14.85 -3.82
C LYS A 94 -0.04 14.00 -2.54
N LEU A 95 0.76 14.45 -1.58
CA LEU A 95 1.03 13.69 -0.35
C LEU A 95 -0.06 13.85 0.71
N VAL A 96 -0.61 15.05 0.89
CA VAL A 96 -1.60 15.32 1.94
C VAL A 96 -3.05 15.00 1.54
N GLY A 97 -3.27 14.52 0.32
CA GLY A 97 -4.59 14.03 -0.08
C GLY A 97 -5.64 15.10 -0.38
N ILE A 98 -5.24 16.29 -0.82
CA ILE A 98 -6.19 17.34 -1.22
C ILE A 98 -6.63 17.27 -2.68
N GLN A 99 -6.25 16.23 -3.40
CA GLN A 99 -6.76 15.94 -4.74
C GLN A 99 -8.19 15.39 -4.65
N GLU A 100 -9.02 15.69 -5.62
CA GLU A 100 -10.45 15.34 -5.62
C GLU A 100 -10.70 13.84 -5.37
N TRP A 101 -9.92 12.97 -5.99
CA TRP A 101 -10.03 11.53 -5.83
C TRP A 101 -9.57 11.06 -4.43
N GLN A 102 -8.56 11.70 -3.81
CA GLN A 102 -8.14 11.41 -2.43
C GLN A 102 -9.22 11.84 -1.43
N ILE A 103 -9.81 13.02 -1.63
CA ILE A 103 -10.96 13.49 -0.83
C ILE A 103 -12.13 12.52 -0.95
N SER A 104 -12.36 11.93 -2.12
CA SER A 104 -13.39 10.90 -2.31
C SER A 104 -13.08 9.64 -1.52
N LEU A 105 -11.81 9.21 -1.46
CA LEU A 105 -11.39 8.06 -0.64
C LEU A 105 -11.55 8.34 0.86
N GLU A 106 -11.17 9.53 1.33
CA GLU A 106 -11.31 9.94 2.72
C GLU A 106 -12.75 9.99 3.22
N LYS A 107 -13.73 10.12 2.33
CA LYS A 107 -15.15 10.01 2.67
C LYS A 107 -15.58 8.57 2.97
N LYS A 108 -14.87 7.59 2.43
CA LYS A 108 -15.20 6.16 2.53
C LYS A 108 -14.37 5.43 3.57
N TYR A 109 -13.11 5.85 3.73
CA TYR A 109 -12.11 5.13 4.51
C TYR A 109 -11.48 6.02 5.58
N ASP A 110 -11.09 5.40 6.68
CA ASP A 110 -10.23 5.98 7.70
C ASP A 110 -8.81 5.42 7.59
N LEU A 111 -7.81 6.29 7.70
CA LEU A 111 -6.40 5.92 7.61
C LEU A 111 -5.94 5.22 8.88
N GLY A 112 -5.40 4.02 8.74
CA GLY A 112 -4.87 3.21 9.84
C GLY A 112 -3.38 3.38 10.08
N GLY A 113 -2.61 3.61 9.03
CA GLY A 113 -1.16 3.77 9.11
C GLY A 113 -0.50 3.70 7.75
N ALA A 114 0.75 4.13 7.70
CA ALA A 114 1.54 4.12 6.48
C ALA A 114 3.02 3.83 6.76
N ALA A 115 3.74 3.34 5.77
CA ALA A 115 5.18 3.16 5.81
C ALA A 115 5.81 3.35 4.42
N GLY A 116 7.10 3.63 4.40
CA GLY A 116 7.91 3.73 3.18
C GLY A 116 8.27 5.14 2.78
N ILE A 117 7.52 6.17 3.23
CA ILE A 117 7.85 7.58 3.05
C ILE A 117 8.10 8.18 4.44
N SER A 118 9.15 8.98 4.59
CA SER A 118 9.45 9.69 5.84
C SER A 118 8.44 10.79 6.11
N GLU A 119 8.33 11.20 7.37
CA GLU A 119 7.72 12.49 7.69
C GLU A 119 8.54 13.61 7.03
N PRO A 120 7.90 14.71 6.58
CA PRO A 120 8.60 15.86 6.06
C PRO A 120 9.56 16.47 7.09
N SER A 121 10.78 16.80 6.67
CA SER A 121 11.74 17.56 7.49
C SER A 121 11.32 19.04 7.62
N ALA A 122 12.07 19.81 8.40
CA ALA A 122 11.89 21.27 8.50
C ALA A 122 12.11 21.99 7.15
N GLU A 123 12.92 21.42 6.26
CA GLU A 123 13.18 21.89 4.91
C GLU A 123 12.19 21.32 3.87
N PHE A 124 11.12 20.68 4.31
CA PHE A 124 10.14 19.99 3.47
C PHE A 124 10.73 18.84 2.63
N GLU A 125 11.78 18.21 3.11
CA GLU A 125 12.31 17.01 2.47
C GLU A 125 11.59 15.77 2.97
N VAL A 126 11.29 14.87 2.03
CA VAL A 126 10.80 13.51 2.29
C VAL A 126 11.73 12.49 1.64
N SER A 127 11.75 11.28 2.16
CA SER A 127 12.58 10.21 1.62
C SER A 127 11.85 8.88 1.57
N LEU A 128 12.24 8.03 0.63
CA LEU A 128 11.89 6.62 0.63
C LEU A 128 12.75 5.89 1.67
N THR A 129 12.12 5.27 2.64
CA THR A 129 12.78 4.74 3.83
C THR A 129 13.01 3.23 3.82
N PHE A 130 12.40 2.51 2.89
CA PHE A 130 12.53 1.07 2.76
C PHE A 130 12.84 0.66 1.32
N GLU A 131 14.02 0.06 1.09
CA GLU A 131 14.28 -0.68 -0.14
C GLU A 131 13.40 -1.94 -0.16
N TYR A 132 12.97 -2.33 -1.36
CA TYR A 132 12.10 -3.49 -1.56
C TYR A 132 12.77 -4.78 -1.08
N SER A 133 12.07 -5.51 -0.24
CA SER A 133 12.46 -6.84 0.21
C SER A 133 11.23 -7.61 0.67
N CYS A 134 11.21 -8.92 0.41
CA CYS A 134 10.24 -9.87 0.98
C CYS A 134 10.84 -10.71 2.11
N GLU A 135 12.05 -10.38 2.59
CA GLU A 135 12.64 -11.04 3.73
C GLU A 135 11.86 -10.73 5.02
N ASP A 136 11.52 -11.75 5.80
CA ASP A 136 10.69 -11.64 7.00
C ASP A 136 11.19 -10.53 7.97
N ALA A 137 12.50 -10.38 8.15
CA ALA A 137 13.06 -9.38 9.05
C ALA A 137 12.85 -7.94 8.56
N VAL A 138 12.90 -7.70 7.25
CA VAL A 138 12.67 -6.38 6.64
C VAL A 138 11.18 -6.08 6.65
N VAL A 139 10.35 -7.04 6.22
CA VAL A 139 8.90 -6.90 6.20
C VAL A 139 8.34 -6.72 7.61
N GLN A 140 8.92 -7.38 8.61
CA GLN A 140 8.55 -7.17 10.02
C GLN A 140 8.73 -5.71 10.44
N LYS A 141 9.90 -5.09 10.14
CA LYS A 141 10.17 -3.67 10.45
C LYS A 141 9.21 -2.75 9.69
N PHE A 142 8.89 -3.10 8.45
CA PHE A 142 7.94 -2.34 7.64
C PHE A 142 6.53 -2.38 8.23
N VAL A 143 6.05 -3.56 8.61
CA VAL A 143 4.77 -3.74 9.30
C VAL A 143 4.76 -3.03 10.66
N ASP A 144 5.85 -3.11 11.44
CA ASP A 144 5.96 -2.41 12.72
C ASP A 144 5.89 -0.89 12.54
N LYS A 145 6.42 -0.35 11.42
CA LYS A 145 6.29 1.07 11.08
C LYS A 145 4.84 1.44 10.74
N ILE A 146 4.12 0.60 9.98
CA ILE A 146 2.68 0.77 9.73
C ILE A 146 1.92 0.80 11.05
N MET A 147 2.23 -0.12 11.96
CA MET A 147 1.58 -0.27 13.27
C MET A 147 2.00 0.78 14.30
N ALA A 148 2.96 1.66 13.99
CA ALA A 148 3.30 2.79 14.85
C ALA A 148 2.13 3.77 15.02
N TYR A 149 1.17 3.76 14.11
CA TYR A 149 -0.09 4.50 14.25
C TYR A 149 -1.08 3.66 15.07
N SER A 150 -1.64 4.25 16.13
CA SER A 150 -2.51 3.55 17.09
C SER A 150 -3.77 2.94 16.47
N LEU A 151 -4.24 3.51 15.35
CA LEU A 151 -5.44 3.08 14.66
C LEU A 151 -5.19 1.95 13.65
N SER A 152 -3.95 1.56 13.41
CA SER A 152 -3.62 0.46 12.48
C SER A 152 -4.22 -0.90 12.88
N ARG A 153 -4.59 -1.05 14.16
CA ARG A 153 -5.24 -2.26 14.67
C ARG A 153 -6.51 -2.63 13.91
N GLU A 154 -7.30 -1.63 13.53
CA GLU A 154 -8.60 -1.81 12.85
C GLU A 154 -8.46 -2.01 11.34
N ALA A 155 -7.24 -1.95 10.79
CA ALA A 155 -7.01 -2.00 9.35
C ALA A 155 -7.54 -3.31 8.73
N GLU A 156 -8.32 -3.14 7.67
CA GLU A 156 -8.93 -4.19 6.85
C GLU A 156 -8.34 -4.22 5.45
N PHE A 157 -7.94 -3.04 4.95
CA PHE A 157 -7.45 -2.85 3.60
C PHE A 157 -6.01 -2.36 3.57
N ILE A 158 -5.34 -2.65 2.45
CA ILE A 158 -4.01 -2.15 2.14
C ILE A 158 -3.95 -1.66 0.70
N SER A 159 -3.19 -0.60 0.46
CA SER A 159 -2.64 -0.25 -0.84
C SER A 159 -1.12 -0.24 -0.78
N VAL A 160 -0.46 -0.67 -1.84
CA VAL A 160 1.00 -0.76 -1.91
C VAL A 160 1.49 -0.26 -3.26
N TYR A 161 2.68 0.30 -3.28
CA TYR A 161 3.39 0.63 -4.50
C TYR A 161 4.88 0.41 -4.33
N CYS A 162 5.54 -0.01 -5.41
CA CYS A 162 6.97 -0.29 -5.42
C CYS A 162 7.69 0.64 -6.41
N PRO A 163 7.92 1.92 -6.06
CA PRO A 163 8.60 2.88 -6.93
C PRO A 163 10.02 2.44 -7.25
N VAL A 164 10.48 2.72 -8.48
CA VAL A 164 11.85 2.46 -8.94
C VAL A 164 12.57 3.77 -9.12
N VAL A 165 13.61 4.00 -8.32
CA VAL A 165 14.41 5.22 -8.33
C VAL A 165 15.88 4.85 -8.47
N GLN A 166 16.56 5.37 -9.49
CA GLN A 166 17.97 5.06 -9.79
C GLN A 166 18.27 3.55 -9.88
N GLY A 167 17.34 2.78 -10.45
CA GLY A 167 17.48 1.33 -10.61
C GLY A 167 17.22 0.50 -9.33
N LYS A 168 16.97 1.15 -8.22
CA LYS A 168 16.56 0.49 -6.97
C LYS A 168 15.05 0.53 -6.82
N THR A 169 14.48 -0.57 -6.35
CA THR A 169 13.05 -0.63 -6.01
C THR A 169 12.88 -0.34 -4.52
N TYR A 170 11.90 0.48 -4.20
CA TYR A 170 11.47 0.79 -2.84
C TYR A 170 10.07 0.23 -2.58
N MET A 171 9.60 0.26 -1.35
CA MET A 171 8.25 -0.17 -1.00
C MET A 171 7.56 0.87 -0.13
N ILE A 172 6.32 1.17 -0.49
CA ILE A 172 5.43 2.03 0.27
C ILE A 172 4.08 1.34 0.46
N ALA A 173 3.45 1.56 1.58
CA ALA A 173 2.13 1.01 1.89
C ALA A 173 1.32 1.94 2.78
N THR A 174 0.00 1.85 2.62
CA THR A 174 -0.98 2.50 3.48
C THR A 174 -2.05 1.49 3.83
N VAL A 175 -2.46 1.43 5.09
CA VAL A 175 -3.55 0.58 5.58
C VAL A 175 -4.70 1.42 6.10
N PHE A 176 -5.92 0.94 5.94
CA PHE A 176 -7.14 1.67 6.24
C PHE A 176 -8.33 0.72 6.41
N TRP A 177 -9.46 1.25 6.88
CA TRP A 177 -10.74 0.51 7.02
C TRP A 177 -11.90 1.37 6.55
N ASN A 178 -13.07 0.74 6.37
CA ASN A 178 -14.30 1.46 6.04
C ASN A 178 -14.70 2.39 7.17
N LYS A 179 -15.07 3.62 6.87
CA LYS A 179 -15.73 4.49 7.84
C LYS A 179 -17.05 3.85 8.29
N THR A 180 -17.22 3.77 9.58
CA THR A 180 -18.53 3.46 10.16
C THR A 180 -19.48 4.63 9.88
N ALA A 181 -20.62 4.33 9.28
CA ALA A 181 -21.67 5.32 8.99
C ALA A 181 -22.26 5.91 10.27
#